data_012ff8896b02da3246eab65e008df784
#
_entry.id   012ff8896b02da3246eab65e008df784
#
_cell.length_a   1.000
_cell.length_b   1.000
_cell.length_c   1.000
_cell.angle_alpha   90.00
_cell.angle_beta   90.00
_cell.angle_gamma   90.00
#
_symmetry.space_group_name_H-M   'P 1'
#
loop_
_entity.id
_entity.type
_entity.pdbx_description
1 polymer ?
#
loop_
_entity_poly.entity_id
_entity_poly.type
_entity_poly.pdbx_seq_one_letter_code
_entity_poly.pdbx_strand_id
1 'polypeptide(L)'
;MRRSWQGGCVATTLCMLPLLAAAQPEAPAPEPAATVSAVWVERKVNFTYMPLTSYYSCDGLRDKVRWILRELGAKPGFTVRSRGCIEVRGPELSPGVEVVAALPAEATPELLEQLAADASKQQLAARATGKPDPVIEATAQFPARVRRVEFESGRTTLSDLQDGDCELMEQLVRGDVFGKLGAKVVESHTHCVPRQVTLGAVRMAVEVLKPVPAQ
;
A
#
# COMPACT_ATOMS: atom_id res chain seq x y z
N MET A 1 40.55 -69.26 14.71
CA MET A 1 39.63 -70.05 13.86
C MET A 1 39.32 -69.25 12.63
N ARG A 2 39.79 -69.72 11.48
CA ARG A 2 39.58 -69.12 10.16
C ARG A 2 38.18 -69.50 9.67
N ARG A 3 37.41 -68.50 9.11
CA ARG A 3 36.41 -68.82 8.10
C ARG A 3 36.45 -67.75 7.00
N SER A 4 36.95 -68.19 5.88
CA SER A 4 36.85 -67.60 4.57
C SER A 4 35.41 -67.68 4.08
N TRP A 5 34.90 -66.61 3.45
CA TRP A 5 33.72 -66.70 2.57
C TRP A 5 34.06 -65.99 1.28
N GLN A 6 33.98 -66.78 0.23
CA GLN A 6 34.21 -66.47 -1.16
C GLN A 6 32.89 -65.84 -1.76
N GLY A 7 33.08 -64.94 -2.67
CA GLY A 7 32.49 -64.92 -3.98
C GLY A 7 31.06 -64.57 -4.16
N GLY A 8 30.84 -63.56 -4.94
CA GLY A 8 29.58 -63.28 -5.58
C GLY A 8 29.63 -61.95 -6.36
N CYS A 9 30.20 -61.97 -7.57
CA CYS A 9 30.07 -60.91 -8.56
C CYS A 9 28.64 -60.90 -9.06
N VAL A 10 27.85 -59.91 -8.69
CA VAL A 10 26.55 -59.59 -9.31
C VAL A 10 26.79 -58.46 -10.30
N ALA A 11 26.72 -58.76 -11.58
CA ALA A 11 26.76 -57.81 -12.67
C ALA A 11 25.45 -57.04 -12.68
N THR A 12 25.45 -55.78 -12.21
CA THR A 12 24.31 -54.90 -12.29
C THR A 12 24.32 -54.20 -13.64
N THR A 13 23.47 -54.64 -14.54
CA THR A 13 23.19 -53.98 -15.82
C THR A 13 22.50 -52.67 -15.58
N LEU A 14 23.19 -51.54 -15.77
CA LEU A 14 22.64 -50.19 -15.70
C LEU A 14 21.78 -49.96 -16.94
N CYS A 15 20.44 -50.00 -16.77
CA CYS A 15 19.48 -49.54 -17.78
C CYS A 15 19.48 -48.03 -17.82
N MET A 16 20.16 -47.41 -18.79
CA MET A 16 20.03 -45.99 -19.08
C MET A 16 18.67 -45.71 -19.71
N LEU A 17 17.72 -45.18 -18.92
CA LEU A 17 16.50 -44.57 -19.45
C LEU A 17 16.85 -43.15 -19.92
N PRO A 18 16.49 -42.75 -21.15
CA PRO A 18 16.60 -41.37 -21.59
C PRO A 18 15.54 -40.54 -20.86
N LEU A 19 15.98 -39.55 -20.06
CA LEU A 19 15.10 -38.51 -19.54
C LEU A 19 14.61 -37.65 -20.73
N LEU A 20 13.36 -37.87 -21.15
CA LEU A 20 12.65 -36.92 -21.98
C LEU A 20 12.38 -35.67 -21.10
N ALA A 21 13.18 -34.62 -21.29
CA ALA A 21 12.89 -33.30 -20.74
C ALA A 21 11.63 -32.77 -21.41
N ALA A 22 10.52 -32.89 -20.72
CA ALA A 22 9.28 -32.19 -21.13
C ALA A 22 9.54 -30.70 -20.99
N ALA A 23 9.60 -30.00 -22.11
CA ALA A 23 9.62 -28.54 -22.14
C ALA A 23 8.30 -28.07 -21.50
N GLN A 24 8.38 -27.44 -20.31
CA GLN A 24 7.24 -26.79 -19.71
C GLN A 24 6.89 -25.58 -20.58
N PRO A 25 5.60 -25.38 -20.94
CA PRO A 25 5.19 -24.18 -21.62
C PRO A 25 5.51 -22.97 -20.72
N GLU A 26 6.37 -22.11 -21.23
CA GLU A 26 6.72 -20.84 -20.60
C GLU A 26 5.44 -20.03 -20.41
N ALA A 27 5.09 -19.74 -19.16
CA ALA A 27 3.92 -18.93 -18.86
C ALA A 27 4.04 -17.58 -19.57
N PRO A 28 2.99 -17.09 -20.27
CA PRO A 28 3.06 -15.82 -20.97
C PRO A 28 3.48 -14.72 -19.99
N ALA A 29 4.50 -13.95 -20.38
CA ALA A 29 4.96 -12.81 -19.61
C ALA A 29 3.75 -11.88 -19.36
N PRO A 30 3.58 -11.35 -18.14
CA PRO A 30 2.46 -10.46 -17.84
C PRO A 30 2.48 -9.27 -18.79
N GLU A 31 1.39 -9.10 -19.53
CA GLU A 31 1.23 -7.94 -20.44
C GLU A 31 1.51 -6.66 -19.66
N PRO A 32 2.28 -5.73 -20.21
CA PRO A 32 2.57 -4.46 -19.55
C PRO A 32 1.26 -3.73 -19.30
N ALA A 33 0.93 -3.50 -18.02
CA ALA A 33 -0.29 -2.79 -17.62
C ALA A 33 -0.43 -1.49 -18.43
N ALA A 34 -1.60 -1.28 -19.03
CA ALA A 34 -1.87 -0.12 -19.88
C ALA A 34 -1.53 1.18 -19.13
N THR A 35 -0.88 2.10 -19.84
CA THR A 35 -0.58 3.43 -19.32
C THR A 35 -1.79 4.33 -19.55
N VAL A 36 -2.25 4.98 -18.48
CA VAL A 36 -3.36 5.93 -18.50
C VAL A 36 -2.85 7.35 -18.22
N SER A 37 -3.58 8.35 -18.69
CA SER A 37 -3.33 9.74 -18.29
C SER A 37 -3.88 9.97 -16.90
N ALA A 38 -3.11 10.56 -16.01
CA ALA A 38 -3.48 10.82 -14.62
C ALA A 38 -3.19 12.27 -14.22
N VAL A 39 -3.88 12.72 -13.18
CA VAL A 39 -3.67 14.02 -12.53
C VAL A 39 -3.51 13.81 -11.04
N TRP A 40 -2.86 14.76 -10.35
CA TRP A 40 -2.78 14.78 -8.90
C TRP A 40 -4.08 15.34 -8.31
N VAL A 41 -4.74 14.56 -7.43
CA VAL A 41 -5.95 14.98 -6.71
C VAL A 41 -5.65 15.06 -5.22
N GLU A 42 -5.81 16.24 -4.64
CA GLU A 42 -5.71 16.42 -3.18
C GLU A 42 -6.91 15.77 -2.50
N ARG A 43 -6.62 14.94 -1.52
CA ARG A 43 -7.61 14.23 -0.73
C ARG A 43 -7.43 14.55 0.74
N LYS A 44 -8.56 14.81 1.43
CA LYS A 44 -8.60 15.06 2.88
C LYS A 44 -9.37 13.94 3.55
N VAL A 45 -8.70 13.24 4.45
CA VAL A 45 -9.29 12.11 5.17
C VAL A 45 -9.03 12.27 6.66
N ASN A 46 -10.09 12.11 7.44
CA ASN A 46 -10.01 11.98 8.90
C ASN A 46 -10.22 10.53 9.27
N PHE A 47 -9.36 10.02 10.12
CA PHE A 47 -9.44 8.67 10.63
C PHE A 47 -9.19 8.67 12.13
N THR A 48 -10.02 7.95 12.88
CA THR A 48 -9.85 7.72 14.32
C THR A 48 -9.69 6.23 14.54
N TYR A 49 -8.61 5.85 15.20
CA TYR A 49 -8.32 4.46 15.53
C TYR A 49 -8.92 4.11 16.89
N MET A 50 -9.61 2.97 16.96
CA MET A 50 -10.24 2.45 18.16
C MET A 50 -9.56 1.14 18.57
N PRO A 51 -8.57 1.17 19.49
CA PRO A 51 -7.79 0.00 19.85
C PRO A 51 -8.59 -1.01 20.65
N LEU A 52 -8.39 -2.29 20.35
CA LEU A 52 -8.85 -3.43 21.18
C LEU A 52 -7.65 -4.23 21.70
N THR A 53 -6.58 -4.30 20.92
CA THR A 53 -5.38 -5.10 21.23
C THR A 53 -4.13 -4.23 21.23
N SER A 54 -3.91 -3.49 20.13
CA SER A 54 -2.69 -2.69 19.94
C SER A 54 -2.98 -1.21 20.12
N TYR A 55 -2.29 -0.59 21.07
CA TYR A 55 -2.43 0.83 21.36
C TYR A 55 -1.29 1.60 20.69
N TYR A 56 -1.63 2.67 19.97
CA TYR A 56 -0.67 3.59 19.39
C TYR A 56 -0.51 4.84 20.24
N SER A 57 0.71 5.34 20.31
CA SER A 57 0.91 6.76 20.58
C SER A 57 0.47 7.56 19.35
N CYS A 58 0.19 8.84 19.53
CA CYS A 58 -0.16 9.72 18.43
C CYS A 58 0.91 9.77 17.34
N ASP A 59 2.17 9.80 17.73
CA ASP A 59 3.29 9.76 16.79
C ASP A 59 3.38 8.42 16.07
N GLY A 60 3.20 7.31 16.79
CA GLY A 60 3.22 5.96 16.20
C GLY A 60 2.14 5.78 15.14
N LEU A 61 0.89 6.18 15.43
CA LEU A 61 -0.19 6.13 14.46
C LEU A 61 0.09 7.05 13.24
N ARG A 62 0.55 8.28 13.51
CA ARG A 62 0.91 9.23 12.45
C ARG A 62 1.97 8.66 11.52
N ASP A 63 3.03 8.07 12.07
CA ASP A 63 4.15 7.57 11.28
C ASP A 63 3.75 6.31 10.49
N LYS A 64 2.88 5.45 11.05
CA LYS A 64 2.30 4.32 10.35
C LYS A 64 1.45 4.77 9.15
N VAL A 65 0.59 5.77 9.33
CA VAL A 65 -0.22 6.32 8.24
C VAL A 65 0.65 7.01 7.19
N ARG A 66 1.73 7.70 7.58
CA ARG A 66 2.70 8.27 6.63
C ARG A 66 3.36 7.19 5.77
N TRP A 67 3.72 6.07 6.38
CA TRP A 67 4.28 4.94 5.64
C TRP A 67 3.27 4.40 4.63
N ILE A 68 2.02 4.13 5.04
CA ILE A 68 0.95 3.67 4.13
C ILE A 68 0.79 4.63 2.94
N LEU A 69 0.77 5.95 3.17
CA LEU A 69 0.64 6.95 2.09
C LEU A 69 1.80 6.89 1.09
N ARG A 70 3.03 6.65 1.55
CA ARG A 70 4.19 6.46 0.65
C ARG A 70 4.02 5.21 -0.20
N GLU A 71 3.57 4.11 0.40
CA GLU A 71 3.30 2.87 -0.32
C GLU A 71 2.18 3.05 -1.37
N LEU A 72 1.17 3.84 -1.08
CA LEU A 72 0.12 4.21 -2.03
C LEU A 72 0.61 5.16 -3.13
N GLY A 73 1.80 5.73 -3.03
CA GLY A 73 2.37 6.64 -4.02
C GLY A 73 1.88 8.09 -3.90
N ALA A 74 1.58 8.55 -2.69
CA ALA A 74 1.24 9.95 -2.45
C ALA A 74 2.39 10.89 -2.88
N LYS A 75 2.04 12.02 -3.50
CA LYS A 75 2.99 13.08 -3.90
C LYS A 75 3.76 13.56 -2.66
N PRO A 76 5.09 13.72 -2.72
CA PRO A 76 5.87 14.28 -1.62
C PRO A 76 5.30 15.63 -1.15
N GLY A 77 5.36 15.88 0.16
CA GLY A 77 4.81 17.10 0.76
C GLY A 77 3.42 16.90 1.40
N PHE A 78 2.86 15.69 1.37
CA PHE A 78 1.64 15.39 2.10
C PHE A 78 1.80 15.62 3.61
N THR A 79 0.69 15.91 4.29
CA THR A 79 0.68 16.13 5.74
C THR A 79 -0.19 15.09 6.44
N VAL A 80 0.30 14.62 7.59
CA VAL A 80 -0.47 13.80 8.52
C VAL A 80 -0.37 14.46 9.88
N ARG A 81 -1.48 14.91 10.43
CA ARG A 81 -1.57 15.60 11.72
C ARG A 81 -2.29 14.71 12.71
N SER A 82 -1.72 14.55 13.89
CA SER A 82 -2.36 13.82 14.98
C SER A 82 -3.55 14.61 15.54
N ARG A 83 -4.62 13.89 15.95
CA ARG A 83 -5.83 14.44 16.54
C ARG A 83 -6.25 13.61 17.75
N GLY A 84 -6.92 14.25 18.71
CA GLY A 84 -7.43 13.57 19.91
C GLY A 84 -6.34 13.08 20.86
N CYS A 85 -5.17 13.71 20.82
CA CYS A 85 -4.01 13.34 21.61
C CYS A 85 -4.00 14.16 22.90
N ILE A 86 -3.97 13.47 24.03
CA ILE A 86 -3.79 14.08 25.35
C ILE A 86 -2.30 14.10 25.70
N GLU A 87 -1.63 12.98 25.44
CA GLU A 87 -0.18 12.83 25.63
C GLU A 87 0.51 12.42 24.32
N VAL A 88 1.57 13.14 23.95
CA VAL A 88 2.26 12.90 22.67
C VAL A 88 3.01 11.57 22.64
N ARG A 89 3.41 11.04 23.79
CA ARG A 89 4.31 9.87 23.90
C ARG A 89 3.67 8.64 24.54
N GLY A 90 2.48 8.77 25.12
CA GLY A 90 1.76 7.66 25.73
C GLY A 90 0.82 6.94 24.77
N PRO A 91 0.35 5.72 25.12
CA PRO A 91 -0.74 5.06 24.41
C PRO A 91 -2.02 5.86 24.59
N GLU A 92 -2.74 6.10 23.50
CA GLU A 92 -3.99 6.85 23.52
C GLU A 92 -5.19 5.92 23.35
N LEU A 93 -6.31 6.28 23.97
CA LEU A 93 -7.54 5.48 23.88
C LEU A 93 -8.20 5.58 22.50
N SER A 94 -8.08 6.71 21.83
CA SER A 94 -8.71 6.97 20.53
C SER A 94 -7.87 7.93 19.70
N PRO A 95 -6.61 7.59 19.38
CA PRO A 95 -5.77 8.46 18.59
C PRO A 95 -6.34 8.59 17.17
N GLY A 96 -6.31 9.78 16.63
CA GLY A 96 -6.76 10.06 15.28
C GLY A 96 -5.73 10.78 14.45
N VAL A 97 -5.94 10.77 13.16
CA VAL A 97 -5.13 11.52 12.19
C VAL A 97 -6.02 12.26 11.20
N GLU A 98 -5.55 13.42 10.81
CA GLU A 98 -6.02 14.18 9.65
C GLU A 98 -4.95 14.07 8.57
N VAL A 99 -5.35 13.59 7.42
CA VAL A 99 -4.49 13.38 6.25
C VAL A 99 -4.86 14.39 5.19
N VAL A 100 -3.86 15.09 4.62
CA VAL A 100 -3.98 15.85 3.38
C VAL A 100 -2.89 15.36 2.46
N ALA A 101 -3.28 14.69 1.39
CA ALA A 101 -2.34 14.05 0.47
C ALA A 101 -2.87 14.14 -0.97
N ALA A 102 -1.97 14.42 -1.92
CA ALA A 102 -2.27 14.31 -3.34
C ALA A 102 -1.90 12.91 -3.83
N LEU A 103 -2.88 12.22 -4.42
CA LEU A 103 -2.71 10.91 -5.04
C LEU A 103 -3.13 10.96 -6.52
N PRO A 104 -2.54 10.11 -7.38
CA PRO A 104 -2.92 10.05 -8.77
C PRO A 104 -4.37 9.57 -8.94
N ALA A 105 -5.09 10.20 -9.84
CA ALA A 105 -6.39 9.76 -10.32
C ALA A 105 -6.42 9.82 -11.83
N GLU A 106 -7.23 8.98 -12.47
CA GLU A 106 -7.39 9.00 -13.92
C GLU A 106 -7.95 10.36 -14.38
N ALA A 107 -7.34 10.91 -15.42
CA ALA A 107 -7.68 12.23 -15.96
C ALA A 107 -8.95 12.16 -16.81
N THR A 108 -10.12 11.99 -16.16
CA THR A 108 -11.39 12.06 -16.87
C THR A 108 -11.78 13.51 -17.19
N PRO A 109 -12.54 13.77 -18.27
CA PRO A 109 -12.97 15.12 -18.60
C PRO A 109 -13.68 15.83 -17.43
N GLU A 110 -14.54 15.12 -16.73
CA GLU A 110 -15.30 15.66 -15.60
C GLU A 110 -14.39 16.05 -14.43
N LEU A 111 -13.38 15.23 -14.15
CA LEU A 111 -12.39 15.53 -13.10
C LEU A 111 -11.54 16.74 -13.47
N LEU A 112 -11.14 16.85 -14.72
CA LEU A 112 -10.36 17.99 -15.22
C LEU A 112 -11.14 19.30 -15.13
N GLU A 113 -12.43 19.29 -15.46
CA GLU A 113 -13.32 20.44 -15.32
C GLU A 113 -13.47 20.85 -13.84
N GLN A 114 -13.66 19.88 -12.95
CA GLN A 114 -13.74 20.14 -11.50
C GLN A 114 -12.46 20.78 -10.96
N LEU A 115 -11.30 20.21 -11.31
CA LEU A 115 -10.01 20.74 -10.89
C LEU A 115 -9.75 22.15 -11.44
N ALA A 116 -10.12 22.42 -12.69
CA ALA A 116 -9.99 23.74 -13.29
C ALA A 116 -10.89 24.79 -12.59
N ALA A 117 -12.13 24.40 -12.23
CA ALA A 117 -13.05 25.25 -11.49
C ALA A 117 -12.53 25.57 -10.09
N ASP A 118 -12.00 24.56 -9.37
CA ASP A 118 -11.46 24.74 -8.02
C ASP A 118 -10.16 25.56 -8.04
N ALA A 119 -9.32 25.35 -9.03
CA ALA A 119 -8.14 26.18 -9.28
C ALA A 119 -8.50 27.65 -9.48
N SER A 120 -9.53 27.92 -10.28
CA SER A 120 -10.01 29.31 -10.51
C SER A 120 -10.54 29.97 -9.23
N LYS A 121 -11.26 29.22 -8.40
CA LYS A 121 -11.71 29.69 -7.07
C LYS A 121 -10.54 30.05 -6.15
N GLN A 122 -9.52 29.19 -6.12
CA GLN A 122 -8.30 29.41 -5.31
C GLN A 122 -7.54 30.65 -5.78
N GLN A 123 -7.42 30.87 -7.07
CA GLN A 123 -6.81 32.09 -7.63
C GLN A 123 -7.57 33.35 -7.22
N LEU A 124 -8.89 33.33 -7.35
CA LEU A 124 -9.72 34.46 -6.93
C LEU A 124 -9.58 34.74 -5.43
N ALA A 125 -9.56 33.69 -4.59
CA ALA A 125 -9.35 33.84 -3.16
C ALA A 125 -7.93 34.37 -2.84
N ALA A 126 -6.90 33.93 -3.53
CA ALA A 126 -5.54 34.41 -3.37
C ALA A 126 -5.41 35.90 -3.73
N ARG A 127 -6.00 36.33 -4.85
CA ARG A 127 -6.05 37.74 -5.25
C ARG A 127 -6.79 38.60 -4.27
N ALA A 128 -7.96 38.16 -3.77
CA ALA A 128 -8.75 38.85 -2.78
C ALA A 128 -8.03 39.03 -1.45
N THR A 129 -7.15 38.13 -1.08
CA THR A 129 -6.39 38.15 0.19
C THR A 129 -4.96 38.72 0.04
N GLY A 130 -4.56 39.16 -1.16
CA GLY A 130 -3.22 39.70 -1.43
C GLY A 130 -2.10 38.68 -1.27
N LYS A 131 -2.43 37.39 -1.27
CA LYS A 131 -1.43 36.30 -1.24
C LYS A 131 -0.89 36.06 -2.66
N PRO A 132 0.38 35.63 -2.80
CA PRO A 132 0.88 35.23 -4.11
C PRO A 132 0.00 34.12 -4.70
N ASP A 133 -0.25 34.18 -6.01
CA ASP A 133 -1.02 33.16 -6.72
C ASP A 133 -0.39 31.78 -6.45
N PRO A 134 -1.17 30.80 -5.98
CA PRO A 134 -0.63 29.46 -5.83
C PRO A 134 -0.26 28.93 -7.23
N VAL A 135 0.91 28.30 -7.35
CA VAL A 135 1.30 27.63 -8.59
C VAL A 135 0.32 26.48 -8.82
N ILE A 136 -0.57 26.67 -9.80
CA ILE A 136 -1.65 25.71 -10.03
C ILE A 136 -1.17 24.71 -11.08
N GLU A 137 -0.62 23.61 -10.61
CA GLU A 137 -0.36 22.40 -11.41
C GLU A 137 -1.56 21.42 -11.37
N ALA A 138 -2.75 21.92 -10.99
CA ALA A 138 -3.89 21.06 -10.68
C ALA A 138 -4.36 20.20 -11.87
N THR A 139 -4.19 20.68 -13.11
CA THR A 139 -4.61 19.99 -14.34
C THR A 139 -3.44 19.41 -15.13
N ALA A 140 -2.22 19.46 -14.60
CA ALA A 140 -1.06 18.89 -15.27
C ALA A 140 -1.18 17.36 -15.33
N GLN A 141 -1.29 16.83 -16.53
CA GLN A 141 -1.43 15.40 -16.77
C GLN A 141 -0.05 14.73 -16.86
N PHE A 142 0.01 13.50 -16.39
CA PHE A 142 1.20 12.67 -16.47
C PHE A 142 0.83 11.20 -16.74
N PRO A 143 1.73 10.40 -17.34
CA PRO A 143 1.48 8.99 -17.54
C PRO A 143 1.54 8.21 -16.20
N ALA A 144 0.54 7.38 -15.96
CA ALA A 144 0.46 6.53 -14.79
C ALA A 144 0.03 5.11 -15.17
N ARG A 145 0.30 4.15 -14.28
CA ARG A 145 -0.12 2.75 -14.42
C ARG A 145 -0.78 2.29 -13.13
N VAL A 146 -1.74 1.39 -13.26
CA VAL A 146 -2.26 0.65 -12.12
C VAL A 146 -1.16 -0.24 -11.57
N ARG A 147 -0.95 -0.16 -10.27
CA ARG A 147 0.00 -0.99 -9.51
C ARG A 147 -0.70 -1.64 -8.33
N ARG A 148 -0.45 -2.92 -8.16
CA ARG A 148 -0.83 -3.66 -6.97
C ARG A 148 0.21 -3.39 -5.88
N VAL A 149 -0.26 -2.92 -4.73
CA VAL A 149 0.52 -2.72 -3.50
C VAL A 149 0.06 -3.75 -2.48
N GLU A 150 0.99 -4.50 -1.96
CA GLU A 150 0.72 -5.56 -0.99
C GLU A 150 1.16 -5.12 0.41
N PHE A 151 0.29 -5.36 1.38
CA PHE A 151 0.52 -5.13 2.79
C PHE A 151 0.48 -6.47 3.52
N GLU A 152 1.62 -6.91 4.03
CA GLU A 152 1.74 -8.17 4.78
C GLU A 152 2.47 -7.91 6.09
N SER A 153 1.96 -8.47 7.21
CA SER A 153 2.66 -8.45 8.49
C SER A 153 3.62 -9.64 8.62
N GLY A 154 4.73 -9.43 9.33
CA GLY A 154 5.64 -10.51 9.76
C GLY A 154 6.61 -11.06 8.73
N ARG A 155 6.65 -10.56 7.50
CA ARG A 155 7.46 -11.16 6.43
C ARG A 155 8.92 -10.71 6.39
N THR A 156 9.25 -9.54 6.89
CA THR A 156 10.64 -9.05 6.96
C THR A 156 10.83 -8.06 8.11
N THR A 157 12.03 -7.98 8.63
CA THR A 157 12.46 -6.93 9.58
C THR A 157 12.39 -5.51 9.00
N LEU A 158 12.09 -5.38 7.72
CA LEU A 158 11.95 -4.14 6.97
C LEU A 158 10.49 -3.78 6.67
N SER A 159 9.52 -4.68 6.94
CA SER A 159 8.12 -4.33 6.78
C SER A 159 7.71 -3.40 7.92
N ASP A 160 7.24 -2.21 7.55
CA ASP A 160 6.71 -1.27 8.53
C ASP A 160 5.35 -1.73 9.12
N LEU A 161 4.80 -2.87 8.66
CA LEU A 161 3.66 -3.56 9.25
C LEU A 161 4.10 -4.66 10.21
N GLN A 162 3.67 -4.51 11.45
CA GLN A 162 3.86 -5.49 12.52
C GLN A 162 2.59 -6.30 12.73
N ASP A 163 2.70 -7.44 13.41
CA ASP A 163 1.52 -8.27 13.70
C ASP A 163 0.46 -7.53 14.54
N GLY A 164 0.89 -6.57 15.37
CA GLY A 164 0.00 -5.68 16.12
C GLY A 164 -0.80 -4.70 15.26
N ASP A 165 -0.44 -4.49 14.00
CA ASP A 165 -1.13 -3.54 13.11
C ASP A 165 -2.40 -4.11 12.47
N CYS A 166 -2.75 -5.35 12.77
CA CYS A 166 -3.92 -6.03 12.21
C CYS A 166 -5.20 -5.21 12.36
N GLU A 167 -5.50 -4.74 13.56
CA GLU A 167 -6.71 -3.95 13.82
C GLU A 167 -6.70 -2.60 13.09
N LEU A 168 -5.54 -1.97 12.96
CA LEU A 168 -5.40 -0.74 12.20
C LEU A 168 -5.80 -0.97 10.74
N MET A 169 -5.25 -2.00 10.11
CA MET A 169 -5.52 -2.31 8.71
C MET A 169 -7.00 -2.66 8.49
N GLU A 170 -7.59 -3.46 9.40
CA GLU A 170 -9.02 -3.77 9.36
C GLU A 170 -9.89 -2.52 9.47
N GLN A 171 -9.57 -1.60 10.37
CA GLN A 171 -10.32 -0.36 10.56
C GLN A 171 -10.16 0.60 9.36
N LEU A 172 -8.99 0.66 8.73
CA LEU A 172 -8.76 1.44 7.52
C LEU A 172 -9.61 0.92 6.35
N VAL A 173 -9.74 -0.40 6.21
CA VAL A 173 -10.63 -1.03 5.21
C VAL A 173 -12.09 -0.77 5.54
N ARG A 174 -12.52 -1.04 6.77
CA ARG A 174 -13.92 -0.87 7.21
C ARG A 174 -14.39 0.58 7.10
N GLY A 175 -13.51 1.54 7.39
CA GLY A 175 -13.78 2.98 7.29
C GLY A 175 -13.69 3.54 5.88
N ASP A 176 -13.42 2.69 4.88
CA ASP A 176 -13.17 3.06 3.49
C ASP A 176 -12.11 4.15 3.33
N VAL A 177 -11.07 4.09 4.16
CA VAL A 177 -9.97 5.07 4.11
C VAL A 177 -9.19 4.93 2.81
N PHE A 178 -8.97 3.70 2.35
CA PHE A 178 -8.29 3.42 1.08
C PHE A 178 -9.07 3.97 -0.11
N GLY A 179 -10.40 3.75 -0.16
CA GLY A 179 -11.27 4.30 -1.22
C GLY A 179 -11.27 5.82 -1.23
N LYS A 180 -11.37 6.45 -0.06
CA LYS A 180 -11.28 7.92 0.07
C LYS A 180 -9.93 8.47 -0.39
N LEU A 181 -8.86 7.68 -0.28
CA LEU A 181 -7.53 8.00 -0.80
C LEU A 181 -7.37 7.65 -2.29
N GLY A 182 -8.36 7.04 -2.94
CA GLY A 182 -8.33 6.66 -4.35
C GLY A 182 -7.63 5.32 -4.62
N ALA A 183 -7.47 4.51 -3.59
CA ALA A 183 -6.97 3.15 -3.70
C ALA A 183 -8.14 2.15 -3.66
N LYS A 184 -8.13 1.15 -4.55
CA LYS A 184 -9.13 0.10 -4.58
C LYS A 184 -8.62 -1.13 -3.84
N VAL A 185 -9.29 -1.52 -2.77
CA VAL A 185 -8.99 -2.78 -2.07
C VAL A 185 -9.43 -3.93 -2.96
N VAL A 186 -8.49 -4.80 -3.35
CA VAL A 186 -8.74 -5.97 -4.21
C VAL A 186 -8.64 -7.29 -3.47
N GLU A 187 -7.91 -7.29 -2.36
CA GLU A 187 -7.77 -8.44 -1.47
C GLU A 187 -7.65 -7.94 -0.04
N SER A 188 -8.40 -8.53 0.88
CA SER A 188 -8.34 -8.18 2.29
C SER A 188 -8.57 -9.42 3.14
N HIS A 189 -7.48 -9.95 3.68
CA HIS A 189 -7.48 -11.02 4.65
C HIS A 189 -6.84 -10.47 5.93
N THR A 190 -7.67 -10.01 6.84
CA THR A 190 -7.28 -9.60 8.17
C THR A 190 -7.94 -10.55 9.17
N HIS A 191 -7.12 -11.32 9.87
CA HIS A 191 -7.57 -12.27 10.89
C HIS A 191 -7.23 -11.75 12.28
N CYS A 192 -7.76 -10.58 12.60
CA CYS A 192 -7.52 -9.96 13.90
C CYS A 192 -8.38 -10.64 14.97
N VAL A 193 -7.73 -11.17 16.00
CA VAL A 193 -8.41 -11.70 17.18
C VAL A 193 -8.38 -10.62 18.26
N PRO A 194 -9.54 -10.14 18.73
CA PRO A 194 -9.58 -9.12 19.78
C PRO A 194 -8.78 -9.54 21.02
N ARG A 195 -7.95 -8.63 21.53
CA ARG A 195 -7.07 -8.83 22.69
C ARG A 195 -5.96 -9.87 22.51
N GLN A 196 -5.65 -10.26 21.27
CA GLN A 196 -4.54 -11.14 20.95
C GLN A 196 -3.76 -10.61 19.75
N VAL A 197 -2.43 -10.63 19.87
CA VAL A 197 -1.56 -10.39 18.71
C VAL A 197 -1.46 -11.68 17.93
N THR A 198 -1.90 -11.66 16.67
CA THR A 198 -1.89 -12.83 15.78
C THR A 198 -0.79 -12.65 14.74
N LEU A 199 0.15 -13.61 14.70
CA LEU A 199 1.25 -13.60 13.73
C LEU A 199 0.74 -13.75 12.30
N GLY A 200 1.27 -12.94 11.36
CA GLY A 200 0.88 -13.00 9.96
C GLY A 200 -0.59 -12.69 9.68
N ALA A 201 -1.25 -11.96 10.59
CA ALA A 201 -2.70 -11.73 10.53
C ALA A 201 -3.14 -10.77 9.41
N VAL A 202 -2.20 -10.06 8.78
CA VAL A 202 -2.51 -9.11 7.70
C VAL A 202 -1.96 -9.64 6.39
N ARG A 203 -2.86 -9.83 5.44
CA ARG A 203 -2.54 -10.00 4.03
C ARG A 203 -3.57 -9.23 3.22
N MET A 204 -3.14 -8.12 2.65
CA MET A 204 -4.03 -7.22 1.93
C MET A 204 -3.35 -6.70 0.67
N ALA A 205 -4.13 -6.51 -0.38
CA ALA A 205 -3.66 -5.87 -1.59
C ALA A 205 -4.62 -4.76 -2.02
N VAL A 206 -4.04 -3.67 -2.48
CA VAL A 206 -4.77 -2.55 -3.06
C VAL A 206 -4.24 -2.21 -4.45
N GLU A 207 -5.10 -1.78 -5.34
CA GLU A 207 -4.73 -1.20 -6.62
C GLU A 207 -4.71 0.31 -6.52
N VAL A 208 -3.62 0.91 -6.99
CA VAL A 208 -3.42 2.36 -7.03
C VAL A 208 -2.81 2.77 -8.37
N LEU A 209 -3.07 4.00 -8.79
CA LEU A 209 -2.31 4.59 -9.88
C LEU A 209 -0.96 5.08 -9.35
N LYS A 210 0.12 4.72 -10.04
CA LYS A 210 1.48 5.26 -9.75
C LYS A 210 2.05 5.92 -11.01
N PRO A 211 2.71 7.08 -10.88
CA PRO A 211 3.38 7.72 -12.00
C PRO A 211 4.38 6.77 -12.66
N VAL A 212 4.47 6.82 -13.98
CA VAL A 212 5.54 6.16 -14.71
C VAL A 212 6.77 7.07 -14.63
N PRO A 213 7.92 6.58 -14.15
CA PRO A 213 9.12 7.40 -14.12
C PRO A 213 9.48 7.85 -15.54
N ALA A 214 9.87 9.11 -15.70
CA ALA A 214 10.43 9.62 -16.94
C ALA A 214 11.72 8.83 -17.26
N GLN A 215 11.79 8.29 -18.47
CA GLN A 215 12.98 7.60 -18.96
C GLN A 215 14.04 8.60 -19.35
#